data_80719677cbeac7def548c03a1343de46
#
_entry.id   80719677cbeac7def548c03a1343de46
#
_cell.length_a   1.000
_cell.length_b   1.000
_cell.length_c   1.000
_cell.angle_alpha   90.00
_cell.angle_beta   90.00
_cell.angle_gamma   90.00
#
_symmetry.space_group_name_H-M   'P 1'
#
loop_
_entity.id
_entity.type
_entity.pdbx_description
1 polymer ?
#
loop_
_entity_poly.entity_id
_entity_poly.type
_entity_poly.pdbx_seq_one_letter_code
_entity_poly.pdbx_strand_id
1 'polypeptide(L)'
;MEEGGFLGVACKETPDGVKVIEAIKGSAAEKSGLKPNDVILSVNGETVDNREELTILLASKKPSDEIKLEYQRDGKPQSLKIILGNRPTE
;
A
#
# COMPACT_ATOMS: atom_id res chain seq x y z
N MET A 1 1.45 -16.69 15.26
CA MET A 1 0.91 -15.81 14.85
C MET A 1 1.04 -15.56 13.48
N GLU A 2 0.19 -15.18 12.78
CA GLU A 2 0.28 -14.98 11.55
C GLU A 2 0.08 -13.69 11.20
N GLU A 3 0.53 -13.19 10.20
CA GLU A 3 0.38 -11.89 9.89
C GLU A 3 -0.01 -11.76 8.51
N GLY A 4 -0.66 -10.74 8.11
CA GLY A 4 -0.97 -10.44 6.74
C GLY A 4 0.25 -10.03 5.97
N GLY A 5 0.11 -9.81 4.71
CA GLY A 5 1.18 -9.28 3.89
C GLY A 5 1.56 -7.89 4.33
N PHE A 6 2.80 -7.49 4.08
CA PHE A 6 3.31 -6.21 4.54
C PHE A 6 3.66 -5.34 3.35
N LEU A 7 3.03 -4.19 3.26
CA LEU A 7 3.31 -3.25 2.18
C LEU A 7 4.44 -2.30 2.54
N GLY A 8 4.45 -1.80 3.75
CA GLY A 8 5.56 -0.98 4.21
C GLY A 8 5.46 0.48 3.85
N VAL A 9 4.31 1.11 4.12
CA VAL A 9 4.16 2.54 3.90
C VAL A 9 3.73 3.23 5.17
N ALA A 10 4.20 4.45 5.35
CA ALA A 10 3.63 5.36 6.33
C ALA A 10 2.70 6.27 5.55
N CYS A 11 1.48 6.42 6.00
CA CYS A 11 0.47 7.15 5.26
C CYS A 11 -0.33 8.06 6.13
N LYS A 12 -1.04 9.00 5.50
CA LYS A 12 -2.01 9.79 6.24
C LYS A 12 -3.26 9.90 5.40
N GLU A 13 -4.38 10.12 6.06
CA GLU A 13 -5.65 10.25 5.38
C GLU A 13 -5.81 11.62 4.81
N THR A 14 -6.36 11.70 3.61
CA THR A 14 -6.67 12.97 2.97
C THR A 14 -8.05 12.84 2.35
N PRO A 15 -8.67 13.95 1.96
CA PRO A 15 -9.96 13.86 1.28
C PRO A 15 -9.91 13.04 0.00
N ASP A 16 -8.75 12.94 -0.63
CA ASP A 16 -8.63 12.23 -1.89
C ASP A 16 -8.31 10.75 -1.73
N GLY A 17 -7.95 10.32 -0.53
CA GLY A 17 -7.59 8.93 -0.29
C GLY A 17 -6.46 8.86 0.72
N VAL A 18 -5.68 7.80 0.65
CA VAL A 18 -4.61 7.57 1.61
C VAL A 18 -3.29 7.99 0.99
N LYS A 19 -2.71 9.07 1.50
CA LYS A 19 -1.50 9.62 0.92
C LYS A 19 -0.27 8.99 1.54
N VAL A 20 0.65 8.57 0.70
CA VAL A 20 1.91 7.98 1.16
C VAL A 20 2.81 9.08 1.66
N ILE A 21 3.27 8.97 2.90
CA ILE A 21 4.24 9.88 3.46
C ILE A 21 5.63 9.35 3.17
N GLU A 22 5.80 8.05 3.30
CA GLU A 22 7.11 7.46 3.10
C GLU A 22 6.97 5.98 2.81
N ALA A 23 7.74 5.46 1.87
CA ALA A 23 7.84 4.02 1.66
C ALA A 23 9.03 3.53 2.47
N ILE A 24 8.81 2.55 3.33
CA ILE A 24 9.85 2.07 4.23
C ILE A 24 10.93 1.39 3.42
N LYS A 25 12.18 1.71 3.73
CA LYS A 25 13.30 1.17 2.99
C LYS A 25 13.29 -0.36 3.02
N GLY A 26 13.46 -0.97 1.87
CA GLY A 26 13.48 -2.43 1.75
C GLY A 26 12.12 -3.07 1.71
N SER A 27 11.04 -2.29 1.82
CA SER A 27 9.70 -2.85 1.83
C SER A 27 9.19 -3.13 0.43
N ALA A 28 8.07 -3.84 0.35
CA ALA A 28 7.44 -4.10 -0.94
C ALA A 28 7.05 -2.80 -1.62
N ALA A 29 6.60 -1.81 -0.85
CA ALA A 29 6.21 -0.53 -1.42
C ALA A 29 7.40 0.16 -2.07
N GLU A 30 8.53 0.18 -1.39
CA GLU A 30 9.70 0.83 -1.96
C GLU A 30 10.18 0.09 -3.19
N LYS A 31 10.22 -1.24 -3.13
CA LYS A 31 10.71 -2.03 -4.26
C LYS A 31 9.81 -1.88 -5.47
N SER A 32 8.54 -1.61 -5.26
CA SER A 32 7.59 -1.47 -6.35
C SER A 32 7.57 -0.08 -6.95
N GLY A 33 8.19 0.88 -6.27
CA GLY A 33 8.26 2.22 -6.82
C GLY A 33 7.29 3.23 -6.24
N LEU A 34 6.60 2.91 -5.15
CA LEU A 34 5.76 3.90 -4.48
C LEU A 34 6.64 4.99 -3.89
N LYS A 35 6.16 6.21 -3.95
CA LYS A 35 6.92 7.36 -3.51
C LYS A 35 6.08 8.25 -2.62
N PRO A 36 6.73 9.11 -1.81
CA PRO A 36 5.98 10.10 -1.04
C PRO A 36 5.07 10.91 -1.95
N ASN A 37 3.92 11.25 -1.43
CA ASN A 37 2.88 12.03 -2.10
C ASN A 37 2.01 11.23 -3.06
N ASP A 38 2.28 9.96 -3.29
CA ASP A 38 1.34 9.13 -4.03
C ASP A 38 0.09 8.96 -3.18
N VAL A 39 -1.07 8.96 -3.82
CA VAL A 39 -2.33 8.79 -3.12
C VAL A 39 -2.92 7.44 -3.51
N ILE A 40 -3.04 6.54 -2.56
CA ILE A 40 -3.57 5.20 -2.81
C ILE A 40 -5.06 5.29 -2.97
N LEU A 41 -5.59 4.75 -4.05
CA LEU A 41 -7.01 4.83 -4.35
C LEU A 41 -7.72 3.50 -4.13
N SER A 42 -7.10 2.40 -4.53
CA SER A 42 -7.76 1.10 -4.38
C SER A 42 -6.73 -0.01 -4.36
N VAL A 43 -7.14 -1.15 -3.82
CA VAL A 43 -6.32 -2.36 -3.79
C VAL A 43 -7.20 -3.47 -4.36
N ASN A 44 -6.73 -4.08 -5.45
CA ASN A 44 -7.47 -5.15 -6.13
C ASN A 44 -8.90 -4.75 -6.45
N GLY A 45 -9.08 -3.49 -6.83
CA GLY A 45 -10.40 -2.98 -7.20
C GLY A 45 -11.27 -2.53 -6.05
N GLU A 46 -10.79 -2.67 -4.82
CA GLU A 46 -11.58 -2.22 -3.66
C GLU A 46 -11.08 -0.87 -3.21
N THR A 47 -11.99 0.09 -3.14
CA THR A 47 -11.65 1.45 -2.79
C THR A 47 -11.11 1.56 -1.37
N VAL A 48 -10.09 2.37 -1.20
CA VAL A 48 -9.49 2.61 0.11
C VAL A 48 -9.72 4.08 0.46
N ASP A 49 -10.53 4.34 1.46
CA ASP A 49 -10.83 5.71 1.87
C ASP A 49 -10.02 6.17 3.05
N ASN A 50 -9.48 5.26 3.83
CA ASN A 50 -8.71 5.65 5.02
C ASN A 50 -7.69 4.58 5.33
N ARG A 51 -6.81 4.90 6.29
CA ARG A 51 -5.73 3.99 6.64
C ARG A 51 -6.23 2.67 7.18
N GLU A 52 -7.32 2.73 7.91
CA GLU A 52 -7.84 1.51 8.50
C GLU A 52 -8.31 0.54 7.44
N GLU A 53 -8.98 1.05 6.40
CA GLU A 53 -9.41 0.19 5.31
C GLU A 53 -8.24 -0.44 4.59
N LEU A 54 -7.19 0.34 4.38
CA LEU A 54 -5.99 -0.20 3.77
C LEU A 54 -5.40 -1.31 4.63
N THR A 55 -5.32 -1.07 5.93
CA THR A 55 -4.78 -2.07 6.85
C THR A 55 -5.60 -3.35 6.83
N ILE A 56 -6.92 -3.21 6.83
CA ILE A 56 -7.80 -4.38 6.82
C ILE A 56 -7.63 -5.18 5.53
N LEU A 57 -7.56 -4.49 4.40
CA LEU A 57 -7.40 -5.18 3.13
C LEU A 57 -6.06 -5.91 3.08
N LEU A 58 -5.00 -5.27 3.56
CA LEU A 58 -3.69 -5.91 3.54
C LEU A 58 -3.61 -7.05 4.54
N ALA A 59 -4.32 -6.94 5.67
CA ALA A 59 -4.29 -7.98 6.67
C ALA A 59 -4.91 -9.29 6.16
N SER A 60 -5.79 -9.19 5.16
CA SER A 60 -6.40 -10.38 4.61
C SER A 60 -5.49 -11.06 3.59
N LYS A 61 -4.38 -10.44 3.23
CA LYS A 61 -3.43 -11.01 2.28
C LYS A 61 -2.29 -11.65 3.03
N LYS A 62 -1.49 -12.42 2.31
CA LYS A 62 -0.36 -13.13 2.92
C LYS A 62 0.93 -12.66 2.31
N PRO A 63 2.06 -12.87 2.98
CA PRO A 63 3.34 -12.61 2.35
C PRO A 63 3.41 -13.35 1.02
N SER A 64 3.99 -12.73 0.04
CA SER A 64 4.12 -13.22 -1.34
C SER A 64 2.86 -13.12 -2.17
N ASP A 65 1.74 -12.68 -1.60
CA ASP A 65 0.57 -12.40 -2.42
C ASP A 65 0.84 -11.20 -3.29
N GLU A 66 0.30 -11.22 -4.49
CA GLU A 66 0.41 -10.09 -5.39
C GLU A 66 -0.86 -9.28 -5.31
N ILE A 67 -0.73 -7.96 -5.22
CA ILE A 67 -1.89 -7.08 -5.27
C ILE A 67 -1.73 -6.10 -6.41
N LYS A 68 -2.85 -5.61 -6.90
CA LYS A 68 -2.86 -4.53 -7.87
C LYS A 68 -3.25 -3.28 -7.12
N LEU A 69 -2.34 -2.31 -7.08
CA LEU A 69 -2.57 -1.09 -6.36
C LEU A 69 -2.83 0.03 -7.34
N GLU A 70 -3.92 0.76 -7.17
CA GLU A 70 -4.19 1.94 -7.98
C GLU A 70 -3.94 3.16 -7.15
N TYR A 71 -3.24 4.12 -7.71
CA TYR A 71 -2.85 5.31 -6.98
C TYR A 71 -2.76 6.48 -7.93
N GLN A 72 -2.67 7.68 -7.36
CA GLN A 72 -2.54 8.89 -8.14
C GLN A 72 -1.18 9.49 -7.88
N ARG A 73 -0.50 9.89 -8.91
CA ARG A 73 0.79 10.59 -8.78
C ARG A 73 0.68 11.85 -9.62
N ASP A 74 0.86 13.01 -8.98
CA ASP A 74 0.74 14.30 -9.64
C ASP A 74 -0.61 14.44 -10.32
N GLY A 75 -1.66 13.95 -9.65
CA GLY A 75 -3.02 14.05 -10.16
C GLY A 75 -3.38 13.07 -11.25
N LYS A 76 -2.48 12.16 -11.61
CA LYS A 76 -2.74 11.22 -12.69
C LYS A 76 -2.88 9.81 -12.15
N PRO A 77 -3.89 9.07 -12.59
CA PRO A 77 -4.07 7.71 -12.10
C PRO A 77 -2.99 6.79 -12.64
N GLN A 78 -2.51 5.92 -11.79
CA GLN A 78 -1.50 4.93 -12.14
C GLN A 78 -1.87 3.62 -11.49
N SER A 79 -1.28 2.54 -11.94
CA SER A 79 -1.46 1.27 -11.24
C SER A 79 -0.16 0.50 -11.30
N LEU A 80 0.04 -0.36 -10.31
CA LEU A 80 1.19 -1.25 -10.34
C LEU A 80 0.86 -2.51 -9.55
N LYS A 81 1.64 -3.54 -9.81
CA LYS A 81 1.52 -4.80 -9.11
C LYS A 81 2.60 -4.86 -8.06
N ILE A 82 2.22 -5.28 -6.87
CA ILE A 82 3.14 -5.34 -5.75
C ILE A 82 3.09 -6.73 -5.16
N ILE A 83 4.25 -7.32 -4.93
CA ILE A 83 4.34 -8.58 -4.21
C ILE A 83 4.58 -8.23 -2.74
N LEU A 84 3.66 -8.59 -1.89
CA LEU A 84 3.76 -8.24 -0.48
C LEU A 84 4.88 -9.01 0.20
N GLY A 85 5.52 -8.38 1.14
CA GLY A 85 6.60 -9.01 1.89
C GLY A 85 6.15 -9.44 3.26
N ASN A 86 7.11 -9.92 4.03
CA ASN A 86 6.86 -10.26 5.42
C ASN A 86 7.03 -9.03 6.28
N ARG A 87 6.32 -8.99 7.39
CA ARG A 87 6.57 -7.93 8.34
C ARG A 87 7.98 -8.03 8.85
N PRO A 88 8.63 -6.92 9.11
CA PRO A 88 9.95 -6.98 9.70
C PRO A 88 9.87 -7.63 11.07
N THR A 89 10.88 -8.42 11.41
CA THR A 89 10.94 -9.01 12.72
C THR A 89 12.22 -8.54 13.38
N GLU A 90 12.18 -8.54 14.69
CA GLU A 90 13.31 -8.03 15.33
C GLU A 90 14.07 -8.99 15.95
#